data_3830ac50e8de630bf94360fabe76367f
#
_entry.id   3830ac50e8de630bf94360fabe76367f
#
_cell.length_a   1.000
_cell.length_b   1.000
_cell.length_c   1.000
_cell.angle_alpha   90.00
_cell.angle_beta   90.00
_cell.angle_gamma   90.00
#
_symmetry.space_group_name_H-M   'P 1'
#
loop_
_entity.id
_entity.type
_entity.pdbx_description
1 polymer ?
#
loop_
_entity_poly.entity_id
_entity_poly.type
_entity_poly.pdbx_seq_one_letter_code
_entity_poly.pdbx_strand_id
1 'polypeptide(L)'
;MRFHAILFALAAFALAPATHAAAQQPNIIYIVADDLGWKDVGYHGSDIRTPTIDELARGGARMNQFYAQPMCTPTRAALMTGRYPFRYGLQTAVILSAHTYGLDTSEWLLPQALGAAGYDTAIIGKWHLGHADRKYWPRQRGFDYQYGPLIGELDYFTHEQHGVLDWYRNNEPVREPGYTTTLLGDDAVRYIAKHDTSRPFFMYLTFNAPHTPYQAPQEWLDKYSNIEDPSRRAYAASITAMDYQIGRVVAELDRRGIRDNTLIVFQSDNGGTRNAQFAGELDMTNVKLPPDNGPYREGKGTLYEGGMLVPALANWPGHIPAGTEVNGMIHVVDIYPTLVRVAGGKTAKAKPLDGLDVWGAIADGRPSPRTEIVYNVEPLRAAIRQGDWKLVWITPLPQKVELYDLAKDPFEQKNVAAEHPAEVAKLERRVDELAAQAAESLFMKVEAGKMLEGMHGAPVLPED
;
A
#
# COMPACT_ATOMS: atom_id res chain seq x y z
N MET A 1 -17.08 -63.75 65.10
CA MET A 1 -17.30 -63.13 63.78
C MET A 1 -17.12 -61.63 63.86
N ARG A 2 -16.04 -61.12 63.34
CA ARG A 2 -15.73 -59.69 63.35
C ARG A 2 -15.91 -59.18 61.91
N PHE A 3 -16.89 -58.29 61.69
CA PHE A 3 -17.10 -57.61 60.41
C PHE A 3 -16.18 -56.37 60.30
N HIS A 4 -15.33 -56.36 59.29
CA HIS A 4 -14.52 -55.15 58.92
C HIS A 4 -15.32 -54.34 57.88
N ALA A 5 -15.65 -53.11 58.25
CA ALA A 5 -16.21 -52.13 57.30
C ALA A 5 -15.08 -51.43 56.58
N ILE A 6 -15.04 -51.55 55.23
CA ILE A 6 -14.10 -50.85 54.37
C ILE A 6 -14.80 -49.52 53.92
N LEU A 7 -14.28 -48.38 54.37
CA LEU A 7 -14.66 -47.04 53.86
C LEU A 7 -13.99 -46.79 52.52
N PHE A 8 -14.78 -46.65 51.45
CA PHE A 8 -14.32 -46.08 50.18
C PHE A 8 -14.41 -44.55 50.24
N ALA A 9 -13.27 -43.88 50.21
CA ALA A 9 -13.19 -42.45 50.05
C ALA A 9 -13.26 -42.10 48.54
N LEU A 10 -14.38 -41.53 48.11
CA LEU A 10 -14.51 -40.92 46.75
C LEU A 10 -13.75 -39.58 46.76
N ALA A 11 -12.63 -39.51 46.04
CA ALA A 11 -11.94 -38.28 45.71
C ALA A 11 -12.68 -37.63 44.56
N ALA A 12 -13.42 -36.55 44.83
CA ALA A 12 -14.02 -35.71 43.80
C ALA A 12 -12.95 -34.84 43.18
N PHE A 13 -12.51 -35.15 41.95
CA PHE A 13 -11.69 -34.25 41.12
C PHE A 13 -12.58 -33.09 40.64
N ALA A 14 -12.42 -31.93 41.22
CA ALA A 14 -13.00 -30.71 40.72
C ALA A 14 -12.28 -30.33 39.42
N LEU A 15 -12.90 -30.56 38.25
CA LEU A 15 -12.49 -29.93 36.99
C LEU A 15 -12.70 -28.41 37.14
N ALA A 16 -11.65 -27.66 37.35
CA ALA A 16 -11.68 -26.22 37.17
C ALA A 16 -11.99 -25.92 35.67
N PRO A 17 -12.96 -25.04 35.39
CA PRO A 17 -13.19 -24.64 33.99
C PRO A 17 -11.92 -23.97 33.47
N ALA A 18 -11.36 -24.51 32.38
CA ALA A 18 -10.31 -23.84 31.65
C ALA A 18 -10.91 -22.53 31.11
N THR A 19 -10.60 -21.41 31.78
CA THR A 19 -10.87 -20.08 31.23
C THR A 19 -10.03 -19.99 29.97
N HIS A 20 -10.68 -20.12 28.81
CA HIS A 20 -10.08 -19.71 27.55
C HIS A 20 -9.79 -18.21 27.71
N ALA A 21 -8.53 -17.88 27.95
CA ALA A 21 -8.07 -16.52 27.80
C ALA A 21 -8.50 -16.09 26.41
N ALA A 22 -9.31 -15.02 26.30
CA ALA A 22 -9.65 -14.44 25.01
C ALA A 22 -8.34 -14.22 24.27
N ALA A 23 -8.25 -14.74 23.02
CA ALA A 23 -7.03 -14.58 22.24
C ALA A 23 -6.68 -13.08 22.20
N GLN A 24 -5.47 -12.77 22.64
CA GLN A 24 -5.00 -11.38 22.71
C GLN A 24 -5.01 -10.80 21.28
N GLN A 25 -5.63 -9.64 21.10
CA GLN A 25 -5.60 -8.94 19.81
C GLN A 25 -4.14 -8.70 19.39
N PRO A 26 -3.76 -8.98 18.11
CA PRO A 26 -2.38 -8.77 17.68
C PRO A 26 -2.05 -7.29 17.52
N ASN A 27 -0.80 -6.94 17.70
CA ASN A 27 -0.28 -5.72 17.09
C ASN A 27 -0.26 -5.87 15.57
N ILE A 28 -0.43 -4.78 14.85
CA ILE A 28 -0.44 -4.77 13.39
C ILE A 28 0.54 -3.70 12.91
N ILE A 29 1.53 -4.10 12.13
CA ILE A 29 2.43 -3.19 11.41
C ILE A 29 2.17 -3.36 9.92
N TYR A 30 1.70 -2.30 9.27
CA TYR A 30 1.48 -2.26 7.83
C TYR A 30 2.55 -1.38 7.19
N ILE A 31 3.45 -2.02 6.44
CA ILE A 31 4.63 -1.37 5.84
C ILE A 31 4.37 -1.13 4.37
N VAL A 32 4.61 0.10 3.90
CA VAL A 32 4.50 0.47 2.49
C VAL A 32 5.81 1.07 2.00
N ALA A 33 6.35 0.49 0.92
CA ALA A 33 7.38 1.09 0.10
C ALA A 33 6.74 1.96 -0.99
N ASP A 34 7.43 3.01 -1.43
CA ASP A 34 6.95 3.99 -2.40
C ASP A 34 7.67 3.80 -3.74
N ASP A 35 6.96 3.42 -4.81
CA ASP A 35 7.52 3.16 -6.15
C ASP A 35 8.49 1.96 -6.23
N LEU A 36 8.35 0.97 -5.39
CA LEU A 36 9.20 -0.22 -5.42
C LEU A 36 8.79 -1.15 -6.57
N GLY A 37 9.71 -1.43 -7.50
CA GLY A 37 9.49 -2.35 -8.60
C GLY A 37 9.22 -3.79 -8.13
N TRP A 38 8.38 -4.53 -8.88
CA TRP A 38 8.02 -5.91 -8.51
C TRP A 38 9.24 -6.80 -8.29
N LYS A 39 10.28 -6.65 -9.13
CA LYS A 39 11.49 -7.47 -9.07
C LYS A 39 12.54 -6.91 -8.11
N ASP A 40 12.34 -5.73 -7.53
CA ASP A 40 13.37 -5.06 -6.71
C ASP A 40 13.43 -5.55 -5.25
N VAL A 41 12.96 -6.76 -4.98
CA VAL A 41 13.11 -7.50 -3.72
C VAL A 41 13.82 -8.84 -3.94
N GLY A 42 14.62 -9.28 -2.97
CA GLY A 42 15.45 -10.46 -3.11
C GLY A 42 14.67 -11.75 -3.36
N TYR A 43 13.48 -11.91 -2.73
CA TYR A 43 12.64 -13.08 -2.94
C TYR A 43 12.01 -13.17 -4.35
N HIS A 44 12.10 -12.11 -5.18
CA HIS A 44 11.80 -12.13 -6.61
C HIS A 44 13.08 -12.20 -7.49
N GLY A 45 14.25 -12.44 -6.89
CA GLY A 45 15.51 -12.61 -7.61
C GLY A 45 16.20 -11.30 -7.99
N SER A 46 16.02 -10.24 -7.19
CA SER A 46 16.74 -8.97 -7.35
C SER A 46 18.24 -9.09 -7.05
N ASP A 47 19.03 -8.22 -7.67
CA ASP A 47 20.40 -7.90 -7.28
C ASP A 47 20.50 -6.97 -6.07
N ILE A 48 19.36 -6.37 -5.67
CA ILE A 48 19.24 -5.51 -4.49
C ILE A 48 19.10 -6.37 -3.23
N ARG A 49 19.81 -5.99 -2.18
CA ARG A 49 19.83 -6.75 -0.91
C ARG A 49 18.67 -6.34 -0.03
N THR A 50 17.74 -7.28 0.20
CA THR A 50 16.58 -7.10 1.08
C THR A 50 16.46 -8.26 2.09
N PRO A 51 17.51 -8.54 2.89
CA PRO A 51 17.53 -9.74 3.73
C PRO A 51 16.40 -9.81 4.75
N THR A 52 15.95 -8.68 5.28
CA THR A 52 14.83 -8.63 6.24
C THR A 52 13.49 -8.92 5.56
N ILE A 53 13.23 -8.27 4.44
CA ILE A 53 11.99 -8.49 3.64
C ILE A 53 11.95 -9.95 3.16
N ASP A 54 13.10 -10.50 2.73
CA ASP A 54 13.21 -11.90 2.30
C ASP A 54 12.98 -12.89 3.45
N GLU A 55 13.47 -12.57 4.65
CA GLU A 55 13.22 -13.36 5.87
C GLU A 55 11.74 -13.36 6.25
N LEU A 56 11.10 -12.19 6.23
CA LEU A 56 9.67 -12.05 6.49
C LEU A 56 8.85 -12.82 5.45
N ALA A 57 9.23 -12.77 4.16
CA ALA A 57 8.58 -13.52 3.10
C ALA A 57 8.72 -15.04 3.28
N ARG A 58 9.92 -15.51 3.66
CA ARG A 58 10.20 -16.93 3.90
C ARG A 58 9.50 -17.46 5.16
N GLY A 59 9.42 -16.63 6.21
CA GLY A 59 8.76 -16.96 7.48
C GLY A 59 7.24 -16.72 7.49
N GLY A 60 6.62 -16.34 6.39
CA GLY A 60 5.21 -16.02 6.29
C GLY A 60 4.60 -16.41 4.95
N ALA A 61 3.68 -15.58 4.45
CA ALA A 61 2.98 -15.75 3.20
C ALA A 61 3.45 -14.73 2.16
N ARG A 62 3.81 -15.19 0.95
CA ARG A 62 4.01 -14.36 -0.23
C ARG A 62 2.69 -14.25 -1.00
N MET A 63 2.25 -13.04 -1.29
CA MET A 63 1.02 -12.76 -2.02
C MET A 63 1.35 -12.50 -3.49
N ASN A 64 1.42 -13.57 -4.30
CA ASN A 64 1.96 -13.52 -5.67
C ASN A 64 1.10 -12.76 -6.66
N GLN A 65 -0.18 -12.57 -6.37
CA GLN A 65 -1.12 -11.78 -7.17
C GLN A 65 -1.74 -10.66 -6.31
N PHE A 66 -0.87 -9.82 -5.72
CA PHE A 66 -1.32 -8.65 -4.95
C PHE A 66 -1.33 -7.40 -5.84
N TYR A 67 -2.52 -6.81 -5.97
CA TYR A 67 -2.75 -5.65 -6.83
C TYR A 67 -2.95 -4.39 -5.98
N ALA A 68 -2.20 -3.35 -6.31
CA ALA A 68 -2.39 -2.00 -5.79
C ALA A 68 -3.26 -1.16 -6.76
N GLN A 69 -3.19 0.15 -6.68
CA GLN A 69 -3.68 1.09 -7.67
C GLN A 69 -2.50 1.68 -8.47
N PRO A 70 -2.71 2.32 -9.62
CA PRO A 70 -1.60 2.72 -10.49
C PRO A 70 -0.70 3.82 -9.92
N MET A 71 -1.09 4.47 -8.82
CA MET A 71 -0.35 5.59 -8.21
C MET A 71 -0.56 5.66 -6.70
N CYS A 72 0.33 6.41 -6.02
CA CYS A 72 0.41 6.57 -4.56
C CYS A 72 -0.92 6.96 -3.90
N THR A 73 -1.50 8.14 -4.23
CA THR A 73 -2.76 8.63 -3.61
C THR A 73 -3.91 7.63 -3.81
N PRO A 74 -4.21 7.14 -5.03
CA PRO A 74 -5.23 6.12 -5.25
C PRO A 74 -5.04 4.88 -4.38
N THR A 75 -3.83 4.33 -4.31
CA THR A 75 -3.54 3.13 -3.49
C THR A 75 -3.73 3.39 -2.00
N ARG A 76 -3.16 4.49 -1.49
CA ARG A 76 -3.25 4.84 -0.06
C ARG A 76 -4.70 5.11 0.34
N ALA A 77 -5.49 5.75 -0.52
CA ALA A 77 -6.91 5.96 -0.31
C ALA A 77 -7.70 4.64 -0.32
N ALA A 78 -7.42 3.75 -1.28
CA ALA A 78 -8.04 2.43 -1.37
C ALA A 78 -7.74 1.56 -0.13
N LEU A 79 -6.49 1.56 0.36
CA LEU A 79 -6.07 0.89 1.59
C LEU A 79 -6.82 1.42 2.81
N MET A 80 -6.91 2.75 2.95
CA MET A 80 -7.52 3.38 4.11
C MET A 80 -9.03 3.25 4.16
N THR A 81 -9.70 3.10 3.01
CA THR A 81 -11.18 3.08 2.93
C THR A 81 -11.76 1.68 2.69
N GLY A 82 -10.99 0.74 2.12
CA GLY A 82 -11.49 -0.54 1.62
C GLY A 82 -12.38 -0.39 0.39
N ARG A 83 -12.27 0.75 -0.33
CA ARG A 83 -13.12 1.11 -1.48
C ARG A 83 -12.26 1.59 -2.64
N TYR A 84 -12.75 1.39 -3.86
CA TYR A 84 -12.03 1.88 -5.03
C TYR A 84 -12.02 3.42 -5.11
N PRO A 85 -10.90 4.04 -5.56
CA PRO A 85 -10.74 5.49 -5.59
C PRO A 85 -11.78 6.24 -6.42
N PHE A 86 -12.33 5.61 -7.46
CA PHE A 86 -13.36 6.22 -8.28
C PHE A 86 -14.68 6.50 -7.52
N ARG A 87 -14.91 5.86 -6.38
CA ARG A 87 -16.10 6.09 -5.56
C ARG A 87 -16.12 7.43 -4.83
N TYR A 88 -14.97 8.10 -4.75
CA TYR A 88 -14.82 9.38 -4.03
C TYR A 88 -13.90 10.38 -4.77
N GLY A 89 -13.66 10.18 -6.07
CA GLY A 89 -13.03 11.16 -6.94
C GLY A 89 -11.49 11.18 -6.95
N LEU A 90 -10.80 10.19 -6.37
CA LEU A 90 -9.33 10.12 -6.31
C LEU A 90 -8.71 9.09 -7.29
N GLN A 91 -9.40 8.78 -8.40
CA GLN A 91 -8.99 7.75 -9.35
C GLN A 91 -7.94 8.21 -10.37
N THR A 92 -7.86 9.50 -10.70
CA THR A 92 -7.15 9.96 -11.91
C THR A 92 -5.69 10.30 -11.68
N ALA A 93 -5.34 10.90 -10.53
CA ALA A 93 -3.99 11.37 -10.24
C ALA A 93 -3.71 11.41 -8.73
N VAL A 94 -2.45 11.70 -8.38
CA VAL A 94 -2.04 11.99 -7.01
C VAL A 94 -2.49 13.39 -6.58
N ILE A 95 -2.59 13.63 -5.28
CA ILE A 95 -2.81 14.97 -4.71
C ILE A 95 -1.49 15.73 -4.75
N LEU A 96 -1.35 16.69 -5.65
CA LEU A 96 -0.17 17.54 -5.77
C LEU A 96 -0.13 18.62 -4.67
N SER A 97 1.06 19.19 -4.41
CA SER A 97 1.25 20.27 -3.43
C SER A 97 0.37 21.52 -3.69
N ALA A 98 -0.01 21.76 -4.95
CA ALA A 98 -0.91 22.85 -5.34
C ALA A 98 -2.41 22.54 -5.13
N HIS A 99 -2.76 21.32 -4.77
CA HIS A 99 -4.16 20.93 -4.62
C HIS A 99 -4.68 21.20 -3.21
N THR A 100 -5.90 21.71 -3.11
CA THR A 100 -6.55 22.05 -1.84
C THR A 100 -7.53 20.97 -1.34
N TYR A 101 -7.85 19.97 -2.18
CA TYR A 101 -8.68 18.84 -1.81
C TYR A 101 -7.89 17.73 -1.11
N GLY A 102 -8.60 16.80 -0.50
CA GLY A 102 -8.09 15.59 0.13
C GLY A 102 -9.12 14.47 0.10
N LEU A 103 -8.78 13.34 0.71
CA LEU A 103 -9.71 12.21 0.86
C LEU A 103 -10.95 12.65 1.63
N ASP A 104 -12.14 12.37 1.06
CA ASP A 104 -13.44 12.74 1.62
C ASP A 104 -13.52 12.39 3.11
N THR A 105 -13.83 13.41 3.92
CA THR A 105 -13.89 13.28 5.39
C THR A 105 -15.07 12.43 5.86
N SER A 106 -16.03 12.14 4.99
CA SER A 106 -17.14 11.22 5.27
C SER A 106 -16.76 9.72 5.14
N GLU A 107 -15.56 9.41 4.61
CA GLU A 107 -15.04 8.06 4.60
C GLU A 107 -14.55 7.64 5.99
N TRP A 108 -14.97 6.44 6.45
CA TRP A 108 -14.52 5.87 7.72
C TRP A 108 -13.26 5.04 7.48
N LEU A 109 -12.12 5.55 7.96
CA LEU A 109 -10.81 5.01 7.61
C LEU A 109 -10.39 3.82 8.49
N LEU A 110 -9.45 3.02 8.01
CA LEU A 110 -8.88 1.88 8.72
C LEU A 110 -8.40 2.23 10.14
N PRO A 111 -7.62 3.29 10.38
CA PRO A 111 -7.20 3.64 11.75
C PRO A 111 -8.40 4.00 12.64
N GLN A 112 -9.47 4.60 12.11
CA GLN A 112 -10.69 4.86 12.89
C GLN A 112 -11.41 3.57 13.26
N ALA A 113 -11.44 2.58 12.36
CA ALA A 113 -12.04 1.27 12.62
C ALA A 113 -11.24 0.48 13.67
N LEU A 114 -9.91 0.52 13.58
CA LEU A 114 -9.01 -0.15 14.53
C LEU A 114 -8.99 0.57 15.88
N GLY A 115 -8.98 1.90 15.91
CA GLY A 115 -9.14 2.67 17.15
C GLY A 115 -10.46 2.35 17.88
N ALA A 116 -11.56 2.19 17.12
CA ALA A 116 -12.84 1.74 17.69
C ALA A 116 -12.81 0.28 18.20
N ALA A 117 -11.85 -0.52 17.75
CA ALA A 117 -11.58 -1.86 18.24
C ALA A 117 -10.59 -1.90 19.43
N GLY A 118 -10.12 -0.73 19.91
CA GLY A 118 -9.25 -0.60 21.08
C GLY A 118 -7.76 -0.47 20.79
N TYR A 119 -7.39 -0.29 19.52
CA TYR A 119 -5.99 -0.09 19.13
C TYR A 119 -5.52 1.34 19.37
N ASP A 120 -4.27 1.49 19.81
CA ASP A 120 -3.52 2.73 19.63
C ASP A 120 -3.02 2.81 18.18
N THR A 121 -3.18 3.98 17.53
CA THR A 121 -2.96 4.10 16.10
C THR A 121 -1.85 5.09 15.78
N ALA A 122 -0.89 4.67 14.96
CA ALA A 122 0.26 5.49 14.57
C ALA A 122 0.46 5.47 13.07
N ILE A 123 0.77 6.64 12.48
CA ILE A 123 1.37 6.75 11.16
C ILE A 123 2.80 7.28 11.29
N ILE A 124 3.74 6.57 10.70
CA ILE A 124 5.14 6.98 10.62
C ILE A 124 5.54 6.92 9.15
N GLY A 125 5.70 8.10 8.54
CA GLY A 125 6.01 8.28 7.12
C GLY A 125 4.93 8.99 6.31
N LYS A 126 4.95 8.76 5.00
CA LYS A 126 4.16 9.45 3.97
C LYS A 126 2.67 9.23 4.12
N TRP A 127 1.88 10.33 4.16
CA TRP A 127 0.42 10.32 4.17
C TRP A 127 -0.21 10.34 2.79
N HIS A 128 -0.03 11.41 2.05
CA HIS A 128 -0.45 11.67 0.67
C HIS A 128 -1.96 11.60 0.40
N LEU A 129 -2.81 11.91 1.39
CA LEU A 129 -4.28 11.91 1.27
C LEU A 129 -4.92 13.26 1.58
N GLY A 130 -4.14 14.35 1.49
CA GLY A 130 -4.56 15.73 1.69
C GLY A 130 -3.74 16.45 2.75
N HIS A 131 -3.34 17.68 2.43
CA HIS A 131 -2.40 18.48 3.26
C HIS A 131 -2.87 19.93 3.44
N ALA A 132 -3.62 20.51 2.49
CA ALA A 132 -3.96 21.92 2.47
C ALA A 132 -4.88 22.36 3.62
N ASP A 133 -5.71 21.45 4.14
CA ASP A 133 -6.58 21.71 5.30
C ASP A 133 -6.33 20.63 6.35
N ARG A 134 -6.23 21.03 7.60
CA ARG A 134 -5.98 20.13 8.74
C ARG A 134 -7.01 19.01 8.87
N LYS A 135 -8.25 19.19 8.40
CA LYS A 135 -9.29 18.12 8.40
C LYS A 135 -8.88 16.87 7.64
N TYR A 136 -7.93 16.99 6.69
CA TYR A 136 -7.39 15.86 5.93
C TYR A 136 -6.17 15.21 6.58
N TRP A 137 -5.57 15.83 7.61
CA TRP A 137 -4.33 15.35 8.21
C TRP A 137 -4.53 14.08 9.04
N PRO A 138 -3.51 13.23 9.19
CA PRO A 138 -3.64 11.93 9.85
C PRO A 138 -4.29 11.97 11.23
N ARG A 139 -3.95 12.96 12.05
CA ARG A 139 -4.49 13.12 13.42
C ARG A 139 -6.00 13.34 13.43
N GLN A 140 -6.57 13.95 12.41
CA GLN A 140 -8.02 14.17 12.24
C GLN A 140 -8.69 12.98 11.54
N ARG A 141 -7.88 12.03 11.06
CA ARG A 141 -8.33 10.87 10.29
C ARG A 141 -8.11 9.53 11.03
N GLY A 142 -8.00 9.59 12.37
CA GLY A 142 -8.03 8.41 13.24
C GLY A 142 -6.67 7.89 13.69
N PHE A 143 -5.59 8.62 13.44
CA PHE A 143 -4.28 8.29 14.02
C PHE A 143 -4.05 9.07 15.32
N ASP A 144 -3.64 8.36 16.37
CA ASP A 144 -3.26 8.95 17.68
C ASP A 144 -1.86 9.53 17.68
N TYR A 145 -1.01 9.07 16.77
CA TYR A 145 0.37 9.52 16.60
C TYR A 145 0.70 9.70 15.12
N GLN A 146 1.47 10.75 14.80
CA GLN A 146 1.96 11.05 13.46
C GLN A 146 3.41 11.47 13.52
N TYR A 147 4.22 10.96 12.56
CA TYR A 147 5.57 11.46 12.27
C TYR A 147 5.89 11.26 10.79
N GLY A 148 6.36 12.30 10.11
CA GLY A 148 6.74 12.26 8.71
C GLY A 148 5.97 13.25 7.82
N PRO A 149 6.07 13.09 6.47
CA PRO A 149 5.53 14.03 5.49
C PRO A 149 4.04 13.83 5.22
N LEU A 150 3.39 14.92 4.81
CA LEU A 150 1.99 14.93 4.36
C LEU A 150 1.85 14.76 2.85
N ILE A 151 2.86 15.16 2.07
CA ILE A 151 2.86 15.14 0.61
C ILE A 151 3.57 13.88 0.08
N GLY A 152 3.71 13.79 -1.24
CA GLY A 152 4.19 12.58 -1.91
C GLY A 152 5.69 12.48 -2.03
N GLU A 153 6.36 13.60 -2.30
CA GLU A 153 7.76 13.68 -2.66
C GLU A 153 8.45 14.77 -1.84
N LEU A 154 9.66 14.49 -1.40
CA LEU A 154 10.51 15.49 -0.71
C LEU A 154 11.98 15.08 -0.84
N ASP A 155 12.88 16.04 -0.66
CA ASP A 155 14.30 15.77 -0.50
C ASP A 155 14.55 14.97 0.79
N TYR A 156 15.31 13.87 0.70
CA TYR A 156 15.52 12.94 1.81
C TYR A 156 16.37 13.45 2.96
N PHE A 157 17.06 14.60 2.78
CA PHE A 157 17.95 15.17 3.79
C PHE A 157 17.45 16.50 4.33
N THR A 158 16.84 17.33 3.46
CA THR A 158 16.29 18.64 3.88
C THR A 158 14.84 18.52 4.34
N HIS A 159 14.14 17.45 3.97
CA HIS A 159 12.72 17.20 4.24
C HIS A 159 11.81 18.28 3.62
N GLU A 160 12.24 18.86 2.51
CA GLU A 160 11.54 19.92 1.80
C GLU A 160 11.06 19.45 0.44
N GLN A 161 9.90 19.94 0.02
CA GLN A 161 9.42 19.88 -1.35
C GLN A 161 9.39 21.29 -1.93
N HIS A 162 10.13 21.53 -3.03
CA HIS A 162 10.25 22.85 -3.66
C HIS A 162 10.64 23.98 -2.67
N GLY A 163 11.52 23.67 -1.71
CA GLY A 163 11.98 24.61 -0.69
C GLY A 163 10.99 24.87 0.47
N VAL A 164 9.91 24.10 0.53
CA VAL A 164 8.92 24.16 1.63
C VAL A 164 9.04 22.90 2.48
N LEU A 165 9.20 23.07 3.79
CA LEU A 165 9.29 21.98 4.75
C LEU A 165 8.00 21.16 4.75
N ASP A 166 8.11 19.84 4.55
CA ASP A 166 7.04 18.86 4.69
C ASP A 166 7.44 17.75 5.66
N TRP A 167 7.68 18.10 6.92
CA TRP A 167 8.06 17.17 7.96
C TRP A 167 7.40 17.53 9.29
N TYR A 168 6.59 16.63 9.84
CA TYR A 168 5.70 16.93 10.96
C TYR A 168 5.76 15.87 12.05
N ARG A 169 5.50 16.32 13.29
CA ARG A 169 5.20 15.44 14.42
C ARG A 169 3.91 15.93 15.10
N ASN A 170 2.87 15.10 15.09
CA ASN A 170 1.58 15.40 15.72
C ASN A 170 1.01 16.78 15.33
N ASN A 171 0.93 17.08 14.05
CA ASN A 171 0.46 18.33 13.44
C ASN A 171 1.44 19.53 13.55
N GLU A 172 2.60 19.40 14.18
CA GLU A 172 3.57 20.48 14.30
C GLU A 172 4.75 20.22 13.36
N PRO A 173 5.20 21.24 12.61
CA PRO A 173 6.37 21.10 11.74
C PRO A 173 7.63 20.89 12.60
N VAL A 174 8.52 20.02 12.14
CA VAL A 174 9.78 19.72 12.82
C VAL A 174 10.94 19.86 11.85
N ARG A 175 11.98 20.63 12.25
CA ARG A 175 13.26 20.68 11.55
C ARG A 175 14.28 19.88 12.33
N GLU A 176 14.73 18.79 11.74
CA GLU A 176 15.76 17.92 12.32
C GLU A 176 16.69 17.42 11.21
N PRO A 177 17.99 17.25 11.47
CA PRO A 177 18.91 16.68 10.51
C PRO A 177 18.75 15.18 10.40
N GLY A 178 19.00 14.62 9.22
CA GLY A 178 19.04 13.18 9.02
C GLY A 178 18.47 12.74 7.69
N TYR A 179 18.64 11.46 7.40
CA TYR A 179 18.09 10.83 6.22
C TYR A 179 16.66 10.30 6.55
N THR A 180 15.66 10.68 5.75
CA THR A 180 14.24 10.36 6.04
C THR A 180 14.02 8.91 6.42
N THR A 181 14.57 7.97 5.64
CA THR A 181 14.38 6.53 5.88
C THR A 181 14.91 6.11 7.26
N THR A 182 16.04 6.67 7.68
CA THR A 182 16.62 6.43 9.01
C THR A 182 15.74 7.03 10.09
N LEU A 183 15.30 8.27 9.93
CA LEU A 183 14.45 8.96 10.90
C LEU A 183 13.11 8.25 11.10
N LEU A 184 12.49 7.74 10.03
CA LEU A 184 11.26 6.96 10.10
C LEU A 184 11.46 5.63 10.85
N GLY A 185 12.56 4.92 10.56
CA GLY A 185 12.93 3.69 11.27
C GLY A 185 13.20 3.94 12.75
N ASP A 186 13.94 4.99 13.08
CA ASP A 186 14.24 5.39 14.47
C ASP A 186 12.96 5.73 15.24
N ASP A 187 12.03 6.42 14.59
CA ASP A 187 10.77 6.79 15.23
C ASP A 187 9.86 5.58 15.44
N ALA A 188 9.81 4.65 14.49
CA ALA A 188 9.08 3.39 14.62
C ALA A 188 9.63 2.53 15.79
N VAL A 189 10.94 2.37 15.88
CA VAL A 189 11.61 1.69 17.00
C VAL A 189 11.28 2.40 18.32
N ARG A 190 11.38 3.72 18.37
CA ARG A 190 11.06 4.52 19.56
C ARG A 190 9.59 4.38 19.98
N TYR A 191 8.66 4.36 19.02
CA TYR A 191 7.24 4.15 19.28
C TYR A 191 7.00 2.79 19.92
N ILE A 192 7.54 1.70 19.33
CA ILE A 192 7.42 0.34 19.86
C ILE A 192 8.05 0.22 21.26
N ALA A 193 9.25 0.81 21.44
CA ALA A 193 9.97 0.77 22.72
C ALA A 193 9.17 1.40 23.88
N LYS A 194 8.38 2.43 23.61
CA LYS A 194 7.61 3.19 24.61
C LYS A 194 6.14 2.76 24.71
N HIS A 195 5.65 1.94 23.77
CA HIS A 195 4.26 1.54 23.73
C HIS A 195 3.85 0.71 24.95
N ASP A 196 2.68 0.98 25.50
CA ASP A 196 2.09 0.18 26.59
C ASP A 196 1.53 -1.13 26.02
N THR A 197 2.16 -2.25 26.34
CA THR A 197 1.79 -3.58 25.83
C THR A 197 0.45 -4.09 26.38
N SER A 198 -0.22 -3.37 27.26
CA SER A 198 -1.57 -3.69 27.72
C SER A 198 -2.64 -3.46 26.64
N ARG A 199 -2.32 -2.69 25.59
CA ARG A 199 -3.17 -2.42 24.45
C ARG A 199 -2.46 -2.82 23.14
N PRO A 200 -3.21 -3.31 22.12
CA PRO A 200 -2.63 -3.53 20.81
C PRO A 200 -2.39 -2.20 20.10
N PHE A 201 -1.42 -2.16 19.18
CA PHE A 201 -1.22 -1.00 18.30
C PHE A 201 -1.38 -1.36 16.82
N PHE A 202 -1.81 -0.39 16.05
CA PHE A 202 -1.73 -0.36 14.59
C PHE A 202 -0.71 0.70 14.17
N MET A 203 0.35 0.27 13.50
CA MET A 203 1.35 1.16 12.92
C MET A 203 1.27 1.11 11.40
N TYR A 204 1.00 2.25 10.76
CA TYR A 204 1.11 2.45 9.33
C TYR A 204 2.50 3.06 9.05
N LEU A 205 3.48 2.20 8.76
CA LEU A 205 4.87 2.57 8.51
C LEU A 205 5.10 2.72 7.01
N THR A 206 5.16 3.95 6.52
CA THR A 206 5.16 4.24 5.09
C THR A 206 6.40 5.03 4.70
N PHE A 207 7.39 4.30 4.17
CA PHE A 207 8.63 4.90 3.71
C PHE A 207 8.41 5.70 2.43
N ASN A 208 9.17 6.80 2.25
CA ASN A 208 9.30 7.46 0.97
C ASN A 208 10.24 6.67 0.03
N ALA A 209 11.12 5.84 0.57
CA ALA A 209 12.01 4.99 -0.20
C ALA A 209 11.22 3.91 -0.97
N PRO A 210 11.59 3.64 -2.22
CA PRO A 210 12.67 4.26 -3.01
C PRO A 210 12.22 5.35 -4.01
N HIS A 211 11.15 6.11 -3.74
CA HIS A 211 10.65 7.19 -4.60
C HIS A 211 11.73 8.25 -4.92
N THR A 212 11.56 8.97 -6.02
CA THR A 212 12.41 10.14 -6.35
C THR A 212 12.30 11.26 -5.30
N PRO A 213 13.33 12.10 -5.18
CA PRO A 213 14.67 12.01 -5.81
C PRO A 213 15.46 10.80 -5.30
N TYR A 214 16.22 10.17 -6.18
CA TYR A 214 17.01 8.98 -5.79
C TYR A 214 18.22 9.40 -4.97
N GLN A 215 18.09 9.30 -3.64
CA GLN A 215 19.09 9.73 -2.68
C GLN A 215 19.34 8.66 -1.62
N ALA A 216 20.57 8.47 -1.23
CA ALA A 216 20.95 7.62 -0.11
C ALA A 216 22.26 8.12 0.52
N PRO A 217 22.48 7.90 1.83
CA PRO A 217 23.77 8.15 2.48
C PRO A 217 24.92 7.36 1.85
N GLN A 218 26.12 7.90 1.91
CA GLN A 218 27.31 7.31 1.29
C GLN A 218 27.59 5.87 1.73
N GLU A 219 27.37 5.56 3.00
CA GLU A 219 27.53 4.22 3.57
C GLU A 219 26.66 3.14 2.88
N TRP A 220 25.50 3.53 2.34
CA TRP A 220 24.63 2.64 1.58
C TRP A 220 25.01 2.60 0.10
N LEU A 221 25.42 3.75 -0.48
CA LEU A 221 25.91 3.83 -1.86
C LEU A 221 27.15 2.95 -2.07
N ASP A 222 28.06 2.90 -1.09
CA ASP A 222 29.29 2.11 -1.15
C ASP A 222 29.04 0.61 -1.28
N LYS A 223 27.88 0.13 -0.76
CA LYS A 223 27.46 -1.28 -0.89
C LYS A 223 27.13 -1.68 -2.32
N TYR A 224 26.93 -0.70 -3.20
CA TYR A 224 26.57 -0.85 -4.61
C TYR A 224 27.55 -0.15 -5.54
N SER A 225 28.83 -0.03 -5.14
CA SER A 225 29.89 0.57 -5.94
C SER A 225 30.12 -0.12 -7.29
N ASN A 226 29.69 -1.36 -7.44
CA ASN A 226 29.70 -2.13 -8.68
C ASN A 226 28.59 -1.74 -9.69
N ILE A 227 27.59 -0.95 -9.27
CA ILE A 227 26.57 -0.41 -10.17
C ILE A 227 27.05 0.91 -10.73
N GLU A 228 27.27 0.95 -12.06
CA GLU A 228 27.80 2.16 -12.74
C GLU A 228 26.77 3.29 -12.80
N ASP A 229 25.49 2.96 -13.08
CA ASP A 229 24.40 3.95 -13.15
C ASP A 229 24.14 4.56 -11.76
N PRO A 230 24.35 5.87 -11.57
CA PRO A 230 24.20 6.51 -10.28
C PRO A 230 22.77 6.50 -9.77
N SER A 231 21.76 6.56 -10.64
CA SER A 231 20.35 6.50 -10.27
C SER A 231 19.98 5.11 -9.77
N ARG A 232 20.39 4.04 -10.50
CA ARG A 232 20.16 2.65 -10.04
C ARG A 232 20.92 2.37 -8.73
N ARG A 233 22.13 2.91 -8.60
CA ARG A 233 22.93 2.77 -7.37
C ARG A 233 22.21 3.40 -6.17
N ALA A 234 21.73 4.64 -6.31
CA ALA A 234 21.04 5.36 -5.24
C ALA A 234 19.70 4.68 -4.90
N TYR A 235 18.96 4.22 -5.91
CA TYR A 235 17.72 3.47 -5.76
C TYR A 235 17.97 2.16 -4.99
N ALA A 236 18.94 1.35 -5.38
CA ALA A 236 19.29 0.11 -4.69
C ALA A 236 19.74 0.36 -3.25
N ALA A 237 20.54 1.41 -3.03
CA ALA A 237 21.01 1.83 -1.71
C ALA A 237 19.84 2.24 -0.80
N SER A 238 18.86 2.99 -1.33
CA SER A 238 17.69 3.42 -0.55
C SER A 238 16.79 2.24 -0.15
N ILE A 239 16.62 1.25 -1.02
CA ILE A 239 15.86 0.01 -0.70
C ILE A 239 16.56 -0.77 0.41
N THR A 240 17.89 -0.95 0.32
CA THR A 240 18.64 -1.68 1.35
C THR A 240 18.63 -0.91 2.68
N ALA A 241 18.68 0.43 2.63
CA ALA A 241 18.54 1.25 3.84
C ALA A 241 17.14 1.08 4.47
N MET A 242 16.08 1.01 3.66
CA MET A 242 14.71 0.74 4.11
C MET A 242 14.61 -0.67 4.74
N ASP A 243 15.11 -1.69 4.06
CA ASP A 243 15.14 -3.07 4.57
C ASP A 243 15.83 -3.17 5.92
N TYR A 244 16.98 -2.47 6.08
CA TYR A 244 17.67 -2.39 7.35
C TYR A 244 16.82 -1.78 8.45
N GLN A 245 16.07 -0.70 8.16
CA GLN A 245 15.19 -0.09 9.15
C GLN A 245 14.02 -1.01 9.52
N ILE A 246 13.48 -1.75 8.57
CA ILE A 246 12.47 -2.79 8.84
C ILE A 246 13.07 -3.86 9.78
N GLY A 247 14.32 -4.28 9.55
CA GLY A 247 15.03 -5.20 10.43
C GLY A 247 15.17 -4.70 11.88
N ARG A 248 15.44 -3.39 12.05
CA ARG A 248 15.48 -2.76 13.38
C ARG A 248 14.12 -2.77 14.08
N VAL A 249 13.05 -2.55 13.32
CA VAL A 249 11.66 -2.64 13.84
C VAL A 249 11.38 -4.07 14.31
N VAL A 250 11.70 -5.09 13.51
CA VAL A 250 11.54 -6.51 13.89
C VAL A 250 12.34 -6.84 15.15
N ALA A 251 13.61 -6.44 15.19
CA ALA A 251 14.47 -6.65 16.36
C ALA A 251 13.92 -5.99 17.64
N GLU A 252 13.28 -4.84 17.53
CA GLU A 252 12.65 -4.18 18.69
C GLU A 252 11.40 -4.94 19.17
N LEU A 253 10.60 -5.52 18.26
CA LEU A 253 9.49 -6.40 18.63
C LEU A 253 9.98 -7.65 19.38
N ASP A 254 11.10 -8.24 18.93
CA ASP A 254 11.74 -9.38 19.60
C ASP A 254 12.25 -8.98 20.99
N ARG A 255 12.95 -7.84 21.08
CA ARG A 255 13.46 -7.31 22.35
C ARG A 255 12.35 -7.05 23.36
N ARG A 256 11.17 -6.63 22.88
CA ARG A 256 9.97 -6.38 23.69
C ARG A 256 9.19 -7.66 24.01
N GLY A 257 9.54 -8.80 23.41
CA GLY A 257 8.82 -10.07 23.55
C GLY A 257 7.39 -10.05 22.97
N ILE A 258 7.14 -9.20 21.97
CA ILE A 258 5.81 -9.05 21.35
C ILE A 258 5.79 -9.46 19.86
N ARG A 259 6.89 -10.00 19.35
CA ARG A 259 7.01 -10.41 17.93
C ARG A 259 5.96 -11.47 17.55
N ASP A 260 5.75 -12.47 18.39
CA ASP A 260 4.81 -13.56 18.14
C ASP A 260 3.35 -13.09 18.16
N ASN A 261 3.06 -11.96 18.81
CA ASN A 261 1.75 -11.31 18.80
C ASN A 261 1.70 -10.09 17.89
N THR A 262 2.49 -10.09 16.80
CA THR A 262 2.53 -8.97 15.85
C THR A 262 2.41 -9.49 14.42
N LEU A 263 1.34 -9.07 13.73
CA LEU A 263 1.19 -9.23 12.28
C LEU A 263 1.95 -8.12 11.57
N ILE A 264 2.85 -8.50 10.67
CA ILE A 264 3.54 -7.59 9.75
C ILE A 264 3.03 -7.84 8.34
N VAL A 265 2.58 -6.79 7.66
CA VAL A 265 2.25 -6.80 6.23
C VAL A 265 3.16 -5.82 5.52
N PHE A 266 3.71 -6.20 4.38
CA PHE A 266 4.55 -5.35 3.53
C PHE A 266 4.00 -5.34 2.11
N GLN A 267 4.00 -4.17 1.44
CA GLN A 267 3.73 -4.01 0.02
C GLN A 267 4.41 -2.77 -0.57
N SER A 268 4.47 -2.68 -1.90
CA SER A 268 4.64 -1.39 -2.60
C SER A 268 3.28 -0.72 -2.84
N ASP A 269 3.26 0.63 -2.94
CA ASP A 269 2.00 1.33 -3.23
C ASP A 269 1.63 1.34 -4.73
N ASN A 270 2.57 1.13 -5.63
CA ASN A 270 2.39 0.91 -7.07
C ASN A 270 3.65 0.27 -7.63
N GLY A 271 3.63 -0.11 -8.89
CA GLY A 271 4.84 -0.58 -9.57
C GLY A 271 5.89 0.52 -9.68
N GLY A 272 7.13 0.12 -9.88
CA GLY A 272 8.25 1.03 -10.11
C GLY A 272 8.01 1.90 -11.35
N THR A 273 8.48 3.16 -11.31
CA THR A 273 8.26 4.09 -12.42
C THR A 273 9.06 3.71 -13.67
N ARG A 274 8.40 3.72 -14.82
CA ARG A 274 8.99 3.57 -16.16
C ARG A 274 8.79 4.81 -17.02
N ASN A 275 8.14 5.84 -16.49
CA ASN A 275 7.87 7.10 -17.18
C ASN A 275 8.70 8.21 -16.52
N ALA A 276 9.58 8.83 -17.29
CA ALA A 276 10.46 9.91 -16.83
C ALA A 276 9.71 11.09 -16.21
N GLN A 277 8.48 11.38 -16.67
CA GLN A 277 7.64 12.39 -16.08
C GLN A 277 7.36 12.16 -14.58
N PHE A 278 7.22 10.90 -14.16
CA PHE A 278 7.05 10.56 -12.74
C PHE A 278 8.36 10.53 -11.95
N ALA A 279 9.49 10.65 -12.64
CA ALA A 279 10.81 10.76 -12.04
C ALA A 279 11.29 12.19 -11.90
N GLY A 280 10.45 13.20 -12.27
CA GLY A 280 10.84 14.61 -12.23
C GLY A 280 11.85 15.02 -13.30
N GLU A 281 12.09 14.16 -14.30
CA GLU A 281 13.05 14.42 -15.38
C GLU A 281 12.44 15.30 -16.47
N LEU A 282 13.20 16.29 -16.91
CA LEU A 282 12.81 17.19 -18.00
C LEU A 282 13.17 16.63 -19.39
N ASP A 283 14.24 15.85 -19.48
CA ASP A 283 14.64 15.16 -20.71
C ASP A 283 14.02 13.76 -20.78
N MET A 284 13.00 13.60 -21.61
CA MET A 284 12.21 12.38 -21.77
C MET A 284 12.83 11.37 -22.75
N THR A 285 13.92 11.71 -23.44
CA THR A 285 14.33 10.97 -24.65
C THR A 285 15.27 9.79 -24.41
N ASN A 286 16.03 9.75 -23.30
CA ASN A 286 17.02 8.70 -23.06
C ASN A 286 17.17 8.31 -21.57
N VAL A 287 16.18 8.59 -20.73
CA VAL A 287 16.28 8.28 -19.30
C VAL A 287 16.04 6.79 -19.05
N LYS A 288 17.07 6.11 -18.56
CA LYS A 288 16.92 4.77 -17.99
C LYS A 288 16.54 4.90 -16.54
N LEU A 289 15.27 4.63 -16.24
CA LEU A 289 14.76 4.69 -14.87
C LEU A 289 15.18 3.44 -14.08
N PRO A 290 15.54 3.61 -12.79
CA PRO A 290 16.15 2.57 -11.99
C PRO A 290 15.24 1.40 -11.58
N PRO A 291 13.90 1.54 -11.40
CA PRO A 291 13.05 0.44 -10.95
C PRO A 291 12.97 -0.72 -11.96
N ASP A 292 12.86 -1.95 -11.45
CA ASP A 292 12.65 -3.17 -12.24
C ASP A 292 11.31 -3.83 -11.88
N ASN A 293 10.34 -3.77 -12.82
CA ASN A 293 9.06 -4.46 -12.69
C ASN A 293 9.10 -5.92 -13.20
N GLY A 294 10.31 -6.46 -13.40
CA GLY A 294 10.49 -7.80 -13.92
C GLY A 294 9.97 -7.91 -15.37
N PRO A 295 9.31 -9.04 -15.71
CA PRO A 295 8.79 -9.26 -17.04
C PRO A 295 7.48 -8.54 -17.32
N TYR A 296 6.87 -7.89 -16.29
CA TYR A 296 5.57 -7.23 -16.41
C TYR A 296 5.67 -5.93 -17.19
N ARG A 297 4.64 -5.70 -17.98
CA ARG A 297 4.57 -4.57 -18.89
C ARG A 297 4.41 -3.25 -18.13
N GLU A 298 5.16 -2.21 -18.54
CA GLU A 298 5.08 -0.84 -18.07
C GLU A 298 5.38 -0.68 -16.54
N GLY A 299 4.79 0.32 -15.89
CA GLY A 299 5.02 0.67 -14.49
C GLY A 299 4.05 1.70 -13.98
N LYS A 300 4.44 2.40 -12.93
CA LYS A 300 3.67 3.45 -12.25
C LYS A 300 2.87 4.31 -13.22
N GLY A 301 1.62 4.56 -12.87
CA GLY A 301 0.70 5.41 -13.65
C GLY A 301 0.00 4.69 -14.80
N THR A 302 0.34 3.44 -15.09
CA THR A 302 -0.28 2.64 -16.17
C THR A 302 -1.24 1.60 -15.62
N LEU A 303 -2.13 1.08 -16.48
CA LEU A 303 -3.09 0.04 -16.13
C LEU A 303 -2.63 -1.37 -16.52
N TYR A 304 -1.36 -1.52 -16.88
CA TYR A 304 -0.73 -2.82 -17.14
C TYR A 304 -0.19 -3.46 -15.87
N GLU A 305 0.14 -4.76 -15.94
CA GLU A 305 0.57 -5.53 -14.77
C GLU A 305 1.74 -4.87 -14.04
N GLY A 306 2.75 -4.35 -14.76
CA GLY A 306 3.89 -3.68 -14.14
C GLY A 306 3.57 -2.40 -13.37
N GLY A 307 2.39 -1.81 -13.58
CA GLY A 307 1.94 -0.64 -12.82
C GLY A 307 1.27 -0.98 -11.50
N MET A 308 0.70 -2.18 -11.37
CA MET A 308 -0.25 -2.48 -10.29
C MET A 308 -0.02 -3.81 -9.58
N LEU A 309 0.64 -4.79 -10.21
CA LEU A 309 1.09 -6.00 -9.54
C LEU A 309 2.37 -5.67 -8.78
N VAL A 310 2.32 -5.75 -7.45
CA VAL A 310 3.40 -5.29 -6.57
C VAL A 310 3.92 -6.40 -5.66
N PRO A 311 5.18 -6.33 -5.20
CA PRO A 311 5.66 -7.24 -4.18
C PRO A 311 4.86 -7.04 -2.88
N ALA A 312 4.37 -8.15 -2.32
CA ALA A 312 3.61 -8.13 -1.07
C ALA A 312 3.77 -9.42 -0.28
N LEU A 313 3.78 -9.28 1.04
CA LEU A 313 3.85 -10.40 1.99
C LEU A 313 3.08 -10.11 3.28
N ALA A 314 2.76 -11.18 4.01
CA ALA A 314 2.25 -11.12 5.38
C ALA A 314 3.04 -12.10 6.26
N ASN A 315 3.43 -11.68 7.46
CA ASN A 315 4.18 -12.51 8.39
C ASN A 315 3.64 -12.35 9.82
N TRP A 316 3.24 -13.48 10.40
CA TRP A 316 2.81 -13.57 11.79
C TRP A 316 3.17 -14.95 12.35
N PRO A 317 4.24 -15.06 13.15
CA PRO A 317 4.68 -16.34 13.69
C PRO A 317 3.56 -17.10 14.42
N GLY A 318 3.46 -18.40 14.17
CA GLY A 318 2.44 -19.25 14.78
C GLY A 318 1.01 -19.10 14.21
N HIS A 319 0.77 -18.09 13.38
CA HIS A 319 -0.55 -17.81 12.77
C HIS A 319 -0.57 -17.92 11.25
N ILE A 320 0.54 -17.62 10.58
CA ILE A 320 0.74 -17.81 9.16
C ILE A 320 1.84 -18.85 8.99
N PRO A 321 1.59 -20.00 8.33
CA PRO A 321 2.63 -21.00 8.09
C PRO A 321 3.77 -20.43 7.24
N ALA A 322 5.01 -20.72 7.64
CA ALA A 322 6.19 -20.31 6.89
C ALA A 322 6.17 -20.91 5.47
N GLY A 323 6.60 -20.12 4.47
CA GLY A 323 6.65 -20.54 3.07
C GLY A 323 5.29 -20.64 2.38
N THR A 324 4.25 -20.03 2.94
CA THR A 324 2.93 -19.97 2.29
C THR A 324 2.99 -19.18 0.99
N GLU A 325 2.38 -19.73 -0.05
CA GLU A 325 2.22 -19.09 -1.37
C GLU A 325 0.74 -18.79 -1.61
N VAL A 326 0.38 -17.50 -1.69
CA VAL A 326 -0.98 -17.09 -2.01
C VAL A 326 -1.04 -16.71 -3.50
N ASN A 327 -1.53 -17.66 -4.32
CA ASN A 327 -1.61 -17.50 -5.78
C ASN A 327 -2.97 -16.97 -6.26
N GLY A 328 -3.93 -16.79 -5.37
CA GLY A 328 -5.20 -16.15 -5.68
C GLY A 328 -5.09 -14.63 -5.69
N MET A 329 -5.94 -13.97 -6.46
CA MET A 329 -5.98 -12.50 -6.55
C MET A 329 -6.30 -11.88 -5.19
N ILE A 330 -5.53 -10.85 -4.81
CA ILE A 330 -5.78 -9.96 -3.68
C ILE A 330 -5.63 -8.53 -4.18
N HIS A 331 -6.49 -7.64 -3.75
CA HIS A 331 -6.38 -6.23 -4.06
C HIS A 331 -6.21 -5.39 -2.79
N VAL A 332 -5.56 -4.24 -2.86
CA VAL A 332 -5.29 -3.38 -1.70
C VAL A 332 -6.56 -2.99 -0.92
N VAL A 333 -7.73 -2.92 -1.57
CA VAL A 333 -9.02 -2.68 -0.89
C VAL A 333 -9.42 -3.80 0.07
N ASP A 334 -8.90 -5.03 -0.11
CA ASP A 334 -9.19 -6.20 0.72
C ASP A 334 -8.53 -6.11 2.10
N ILE A 335 -7.49 -5.29 2.19
CA ILE A 335 -6.72 -5.13 3.43
C ILE A 335 -7.58 -4.53 4.55
N TYR A 336 -8.44 -3.55 4.21
CA TYR A 336 -9.30 -2.92 5.20
C TYR A 336 -10.22 -3.94 5.92
N PRO A 337 -11.13 -4.68 5.26
CA PRO A 337 -11.98 -5.66 5.94
C PRO A 337 -11.17 -6.79 6.60
N THR A 338 -10.06 -7.20 5.99
CA THR A 338 -9.20 -8.26 6.52
C THR A 338 -8.57 -7.86 7.85
N LEU A 339 -7.95 -6.69 7.93
CA LEU A 339 -7.32 -6.22 9.17
C LEU A 339 -8.36 -5.87 10.25
N VAL A 340 -9.51 -5.29 9.87
CA VAL A 340 -10.60 -5.04 10.83
C VAL A 340 -11.10 -6.36 11.43
N ARG A 341 -11.24 -7.43 10.63
CA ARG A 341 -11.59 -8.76 11.12
C ARG A 341 -10.52 -9.34 12.05
N VAL A 342 -9.24 -9.29 11.64
CA VAL A 342 -8.10 -9.78 12.46
C VAL A 342 -8.04 -9.07 13.80
N ALA A 343 -8.35 -7.79 13.82
CA ALA A 343 -8.43 -6.98 15.02
C ALA A 343 -9.69 -7.21 15.87
N GLY A 344 -10.62 -8.08 15.44
CA GLY A 344 -11.92 -8.24 16.11
C GLY A 344 -12.83 -7.01 16.03
N GLY A 345 -12.56 -6.10 15.09
CA GLY A 345 -13.31 -4.87 14.87
C GLY A 345 -14.58 -5.07 14.03
N LYS A 346 -15.25 -3.97 13.71
CA LYS A 346 -16.47 -3.94 12.91
C LYS A 346 -16.37 -2.91 11.78
N THR A 347 -16.91 -3.26 10.61
CA THR A 347 -16.97 -2.39 9.43
C THR A 347 -18.26 -1.57 9.34
N ALA A 348 -19.18 -1.67 10.31
CA ALA A 348 -20.53 -1.11 10.25
C ALA A 348 -20.61 0.42 10.05
N LYS A 349 -19.55 1.18 10.37
CA LYS A 349 -19.48 2.62 10.13
C LYS A 349 -18.90 2.98 8.75
N ALA A 350 -18.27 2.03 8.08
CA ALA A 350 -17.76 2.24 6.73
C ALA A 350 -18.92 2.30 5.73
N LYS A 351 -18.75 3.09 4.66
CA LYS A 351 -19.62 3.00 3.47
C LYS A 351 -19.44 1.59 2.86
N PRO A 352 -20.34 1.16 1.97
CA PRO A 352 -20.22 -0.16 1.34
C PRO A 352 -18.82 -0.41 0.79
N LEU A 353 -18.18 -1.49 1.25
CA LEU A 353 -16.81 -1.84 0.89
C LEU A 353 -16.76 -2.54 -0.48
N ASP A 354 -15.69 -2.29 -1.23
CA ASP A 354 -15.29 -3.09 -2.40
C ASP A 354 -14.36 -4.22 -2.00
N GLY A 355 -13.72 -4.08 -0.84
CA GLY A 355 -12.81 -5.06 -0.25
C GLY A 355 -13.52 -6.28 0.27
N LEU A 356 -12.85 -7.42 0.16
CA LEU A 356 -13.25 -8.73 0.68
C LEU A 356 -12.30 -9.14 1.81
N ASP A 357 -12.79 -9.89 2.80
CA ASP A 357 -11.92 -10.52 3.79
C ASP A 357 -11.14 -11.68 3.16
N VAL A 358 -9.83 -11.50 3.04
CA VAL A 358 -8.92 -12.47 2.42
C VAL A 358 -8.04 -13.20 3.44
N TRP A 359 -8.31 -13.06 4.73
CA TRP A 359 -7.49 -13.69 5.77
C TRP A 359 -7.37 -15.21 5.58
N GLY A 360 -8.47 -15.86 5.20
CA GLY A 360 -8.45 -17.31 4.94
C GLY A 360 -7.49 -17.73 3.82
N ALA A 361 -7.27 -16.87 2.83
CA ALA A 361 -6.27 -17.12 1.78
C ALA A 361 -4.85 -16.90 2.28
N ILE A 362 -4.65 -15.92 3.16
CA ILE A 362 -3.32 -15.55 3.69
C ILE A 362 -2.85 -16.57 4.74
N ALA A 363 -3.72 -16.97 5.67
CA ALA A 363 -3.32 -17.75 6.85
C ALA A 363 -3.74 -19.23 6.80
N ASP A 364 -4.86 -19.56 6.14
CA ASP A 364 -5.45 -20.89 6.21
C ASP A 364 -5.28 -21.69 4.88
N GLY A 365 -4.59 -21.13 3.88
CA GLY A 365 -4.41 -21.78 2.58
C GLY A 365 -5.71 -21.94 1.77
N ARG A 366 -6.76 -21.20 2.10
CA ARG A 366 -8.03 -21.22 1.36
C ARG A 366 -7.89 -20.49 0.02
N PRO A 367 -8.72 -20.80 -0.98
CA PRO A 367 -8.80 -19.97 -2.18
C PRO A 367 -9.16 -18.52 -1.82
N SER A 368 -8.60 -17.55 -2.57
CA SER A 368 -9.04 -16.17 -2.44
C SER A 368 -10.51 -16.03 -2.86
N PRO A 369 -11.33 -15.30 -2.12
CA PRO A 369 -12.71 -15.01 -2.49
C PRO A 369 -12.80 -14.02 -3.67
N ARG A 370 -11.69 -13.38 -4.06
CA ARG A 370 -11.66 -12.38 -5.12
C ARG A 370 -11.53 -13.02 -6.49
N THR A 371 -12.47 -12.69 -7.39
CA THR A 371 -12.51 -13.17 -8.78
C THR A 371 -12.39 -12.04 -9.80
N GLU A 372 -12.36 -10.78 -9.34
CA GLU A 372 -12.28 -9.59 -10.16
C GLU A 372 -11.25 -8.61 -9.59
N ILE A 373 -10.41 -8.04 -10.44
CA ILE A 373 -9.56 -6.88 -10.14
C ILE A 373 -10.05 -5.70 -10.97
N VAL A 374 -10.44 -4.61 -10.31
CA VAL A 374 -10.66 -3.32 -10.95
C VAL A 374 -9.37 -2.52 -10.84
N TYR A 375 -8.62 -2.44 -11.94
CA TYR A 375 -7.34 -1.73 -11.97
C TYR A 375 -7.56 -0.22 -11.82
N ASN A 376 -8.51 0.32 -12.55
CA ASN A 376 -9.04 1.65 -12.38
C ASN A 376 -10.25 1.88 -13.30
N VAL A 377 -11.04 2.91 -12.99
CA VAL A 377 -12.11 3.43 -13.85
C VAL A 377 -12.00 4.95 -13.83
N GLU A 378 -11.49 5.51 -14.92
CA GLU A 378 -11.26 6.93 -15.12
C GLU A 378 -12.05 7.41 -16.35
N PRO A 379 -12.25 8.72 -16.53
CA PRO A 379 -12.95 9.24 -17.70
C PRO A 379 -12.34 8.86 -19.06
N LEU A 380 -11.02 8.67 -19.10
CA LEU A 380 -10.28 8.46 -20.35
C LEU A 380 -9.67 7.05 -20.49
N ARG A 381 -9.69 6.24 -19.45
CA ARG A 381 -9.14 4.88 -19.46
C ARG A 381 -9.71 4.04 -18.33
N ALA A 382 -9.82 2.76 -18.59
CA ALA A 382 -10.20 1.78 -17.59
C ALA A 382 -9.51 0.44 -17.84
N ALA A 383 -9.35 -0.35 -16.79
CA ALA A 383 -8.95 -1.74 -16.91
C ALA A 383 -9.60 -2.59 -15.84
N ILE A 384 -9.97 -3.80 -16.24
CA ILE A 384 -10.61 -4.80 -15.37
C ILE A 384 -10.11 -6.20 -15.73
N ARG A 385 -9.96 -7.04 -14.72
CA ARG A 385 -9.69 -8.46 -14.88
C ARG A 385 -10.81 -9.27 -14.23
N GLN A 386 -11.35 -10.25 -14.96
CA GLN A 386 -12.24 -11.27 -14.40
C GLN A 386 -11.65 -12.65 -14.73
N GLY A 387 -11.32 -13.42 -13.70
CA GLY A 387 -10.58 -14.68 -13.88
C GLY A 387 -9.26 -14.42 -14.60
N ASP A 388 -9.06 -15.06 -15.77
CA ASP A 388 -7.84 -14.93 -16.55
C ASP A 388 -7.91 -13.81 -17.62
N TRP A 389 -9.08 -13.26 -17.88
CA TRP A 389 -9.26 -12.24 -18.91
C TRP A 389 -9.09 -10.83 -18.37
N LYS A 390 -8.20 -10.05 -18.97
CA LYS A 390 -7.96 -8.65 -18.68
C LYS A 390 -8.26 -7.77 -19.88
N LEU A 391 -9.16 -6.80 -19.69
CA LEU A 391 -9.45 -5.73 -20.62
C LEU A 391 -8.70 -4.46 -20.21
N VAL A 392 -8.05 -3.80 -21.16
CA VAL A 392 -7.53 -2.42 -21.04
C VAL A 392 -8.18 -1.58 -22.13
N TRP A 393 -8.83 -0.50 -21.71
CA TRP A 393 -9.54 0.43 -22.57
C TRP A 393 -8.98 1.83 -22.40
N ILE A 394 -8.60 2.49 -23.50
CA ILE A 394 -8.00 3.83 -23.51
C ILE A 394 -8.64 4.65 -24.62
N THR A 395 -9.26 5.79 -24.26
CA THR A 395 -10.01 6.67 -25.17
C THR A 395 -9.12 7.61 -25.98
N PRO A 396 -8.01 8.21 -25.48
CA PRO A 396 -7.20 9.14 -26.26
C PRO A 396 -6.76 8.51 -27.60
N LEU A 397 -6.78 9.33 -28.66
CA LEU A 397 -6.45 8.86 -30.00
C LEU A 397 -4.96 8.47 -30.16
N PRO A 398 -4.67 7.34 -30.80
CA PRO A 398 -5.65 6.38 -31.32
C PRO A 398 -6.28 5.57 -30.17
N GLN A 399 -7.62 5.45 -30.18
CA GLN A 399 -8.33 4.62 -29.20
C GLN A 399 -7.78 3.19 -29.19
N LYS A 400 -7.63 2.64 -28.00
CA LYS A 400 -7.14 1.28 -27.80
C LYS A 400 -8.14 0.46 -26.99
N VAL A 401 -8.44 -0.73 -27.50
CA VAL A 401 -9.11 -1.80 -26.76
C VAL A 401 -8.18 -3.00 -26.82
N GLU A 402 -7.70 -3.42 -25.68
CA GLU A 402 -6.74 -4.53 -25.57
C GLU A 402 -7.33 -5.59 -24.63
N LEU A 403 -7.27 -6.85 -25.04
CA LEU A 403 -7.68 -8.00 -24.26
C LEU A 403 -6.52 -8.98 -24.13
N TYR A 404 -6.27 -9.45 -22.91
CA TYR A 404 -5.20 -10.39 -22.58
C TYR A 404 -5.74 -11.60 -21.84
N ASP A 405 -5.27 -12.79 -22.19
CA ASP A 405 -5.44 -14.03 -21.43
C ASP A 405 -4.22 -14.18 -20.50
N LEU A 406 -4.32 -13.70 -19.26
CA LEU A 406 -3.19 -13.65 -18.34
C LEU A 406 -2.72 -15.03 -17.87
N ALA A 407 -3.51 -16.11 -18.09
CA ALA A 407 -3.05 -17.46 -17.83
C ALA A 407 -2.04 -17.93 -18.88
N LYS A 408 -2.11 -17.41 -20.11
CA LYS A 408 -1.22 -17.75 -21.22
C LYS A 408 -0.19 -16.65 -21.53
N ASP A 409 -0.58 -15.41 -21.29
CA ASP A 409 0.20 -14.19 -21.55
C ASP A 409 0.20 -13.27 -20.32
N PRO A 410 0.85 -13.66 -19.22
CA PRO A 410 0.90 -12.87 -17.98
C PRO A 410 1.67 -11.55 -18.15
N PHE A 411 2.33 -11.34 -19.31
CA PHE A 411 3.14 -10.15 -19.58
C PHE A 411 2.50 -9.20 -20.60
N GLU A 412 1.26 -9.45 -21.00
CA GLU A 412 0.45 -8.57 -21.86
C GLU A 412 1.13 -8.24 -23.21
N GLN A 413 1.72 -9.26 -23.86
CA GLN A 413 2.46 -9.10 -25.10
C GLN A 413 1.58 -9.21 -26.35
N LYS A 414 0.50 -10.03 -26.29
CA LYS A 414 -0.38 -10.30 -27.44
C LYS A 414 -1.82 -9.83 -27.16
N ASN A 415 -2.22 -8.72 -27.78
CA ASN A 415 -3.63 -8.30 -27.78
C ASN A 415 -4.48 -9.30 -28.59
N VAL A 416 -5.46 -9.95 -27.95
CA VAL A 416 -6.38 -10.92 -28.57
C VAL A 416 -7.81 -10.40 -28.67
N ALA A 417 -8.05 -9.10 -28.50
CA ALA A 417 -9.38 -8.49 -28.53
C ALA A 417 -10.17 -8.84 -29.80
N ALA A 418 -9.53 -8.82 -30.96
CA ALA A 418 -10.17 -9.17 -32.24
C ALA A 418 -10.57 -10.65 -32.34
N GLU A 419 -9.87 -11.54 -31.61
CA GLU A 419 -10.12 -12.98 -31.58
C GLU A 419 -11.28 -13.33 -30.62
N HIS A 420 -11.57 -12.46 -29.60
CA HIS A 420 -12.52 -12.71 -28.52
C HIS A 420 -13.52 -11.56 -28.30
N PRO A 421 -14.30 -11.14 -29.32
CA PRO A 421 -15.18 -9.97 -29.21
C PRO A 421 -16.30 -10.11 -28.16
N ALA A 422 -16.73 -11.35 -27.88
CA ALA A 422 -17.75 -11.59 -26.85
C ALA A 422 -17.22 -11.31 -25.42
N GLU A 423 -15.95 -11.66 -25.14
CA GLU A 423 -15.34 -11.40 -23.86
C GLU A 423 -15.02 -9.91 -23.70
N VAL A 424 -14.56 -9.23 -24.78
CA VAL A 424 -14.43 -7.76 -24.80
C VAL A 424 -15.75 -7.12 -24.41
N ALA A 425 -16.85 -7.43 -25.12
CA ALA A 425 -18.16 -6.84 -24.85
C ALA A 425 -18.70 -7.14 -23.44
N LYS A 426 -18.34 -8.29 -22.85
CA LYS A 426 -18.69 -8.63 -21.46
C LYS A 426 -17.95 -7.72 -20.48
N LEU A 427 -16.64 -7.56 -20.64
CA LEU A 427 -15.81 -6.77 -19.74
C LEU A 427 -16.07 -5.26 -19.90
N GLU A 428 -16.34 -4.78 -21.13
CA GLU A 428 -16.77 -3.40 -21.37
C GLU A 428 -18.09 -3.06 -20.64
N ARG A 429 -19.10 -3.92 -20.72
CA ARG A 429 -20.33 -3.73 -19.93
C ARG A 429 -20.06 -3.62 -18.45
N ARG A 430 -19.10 -4.41 -17.93
CA ARG A 430 -18.73 -4.34 -16.52
C ARG A 430 -18.03 -3.03 -16.18
N VAL A 431 -17.18 -2.51 -17.05
CA VAL A 431 -16.57 -1.17 -16.92
C VAL A 431 -17.66 -0.10 -16.90
N ASP A 432 -18.64 -0.17 -17.80
CA ASP A 432 -19.76 0.79 -17.85
C ASP A 432 -20.59 0.79 -16.55
N GLU A 433 -20.87 -0.39 -15.99
CA GLU A 433 -21.55 -0.52 -14.69
C GLU A 433 -20.77 0.15 -13.54
N LEU A 434 -19.45 0.04 -13.56
CA LEU A 434 -18.59 0.67 -12.56
C LEU A 434 -18.47 2.17 -12.80
N ALA A 435 -18.34 2.61 -14.06
CA ALA A 435 -18.27 4.01 -14.45
C ALA A 435 -19.54 4.78 -14.07
N ALA A 436 -20.72 4.14 -14.19
CA ALA A 436 -21.99 4.73 -13.75
C ALA A 436 -22.06 5.00 -12.24
N GLN A 437 -21.17 4.40 -11.44
CA GLN A 437 -21.05 4.58 -10.00
C GLN A 437 -19.88 5.49 -9.60
N ALA A 438 -19.10 5.98 -10.57
CA ALA A 438 -17.92 6.79 -10.31
C ALA A 438 -18.30 8.22 -9.92
N ALA A 439 -17.65 8.74 -8.88
CA ALA A 439 -17.68 10.14 -8.57
C ALA A 439 -16.86 10.95 -9.58
N GLU A 440 -17.19 12.23 -9.72
CA GLU A 440 -16.40 13.16 -10.53
C GLU A 440 -14.94 13.18 -10.03
N SER A 441 -13.99 13.09 -10.96
CA SER A 441 -12.57 13.18 -10.63
C SER A 441 -12.22 14.57 -10.07
N LEU A 442 -11.73 14.61 -8.83
CA LEU A 442 -11.32 15.87 -8.19
C LEU A 442 -10.16 16.53 -8.94
N PHE A 443 -9.23 15.73 -9.47
CA PHE A 443 -8.14 16.22 -10.30
C PHE A 443 -8.67 16.90 -11.57
N MET A 444 -9.50 16.21 -12.35
CA MET A 444 -10.06 16.74 -13.60
C MET A 444 -10.88 18.01 -13.35
N LYS A 445 -11.64 18.04 -12.28
CA LYS A 445 -12.43 19.21 -11.89
C LYS A 445 -11.57 20.45 -11.63
N VAL A 446 -10.46 20.29 -10.88
CA VAL A 446 -9.54 21.39 -10.56
C VAL A 446 -8.81 21.86 -11.82
N GLU A 447 -8.30 20.93 -12.63
CA GLU A 447 -7.56 21.29 -13.86
C GLU A 447 -8.47 21.93 -14.92
N ALA A 448 -9.69 21.45 -15.09
CA ALA A 448 -10.68 22.09 -15.94
C ALA A 448 -11.05 23.50 -15.45
N GLY A 449 -11.17 23.68 -14.10
CA GLY A 449 -11.40 25.00 -13.51
C GLY A 449 -10.29 26.00 -13.85
N LYS A 450 -9.03 25.59 -13.65
CA LYS A 450 -7.86 26.43 -14.00
C LYS A 450 -7.82 26.81 -15.49
N MET A 451 -8.13 25.84 -16.37
CA MET A 451 -8.21 26.09 -17.81
C MET A 451 -9.28 27.15 -18.15
N LEU A 452 -10.49 27.02 -17.57
CA LEU A 452 -11.56 27.98 -17.76
C LEU A 452 -11.20 29.38 -17.23
N GLU A 453 -10.60 29.46 -16.03
CA GLU A 453 -10.10 30.73 -15.48
C GLU A 453 -9.05 31.38 -16.39
N GLY A 454 -8.11 30.59 -16.93
CA GLY A 454 -7.10 31.05 -17.88
C GLY A 454 -7.72 31.57 -19.19
N MET A 455 -8.79 30.94 -19.68
CA MET A 455 -9.50 31.38 -20.88
C MET A 455 -10.29 32.68 -20.65
N HIS A 456 -10.85 32.91 -19.47
CA HIS A 456 -11.58 34.12 -19.12
C HIS A 456 -10.67 35.30 -18.80
N GLY A 457 -9.42 35.03 -18.38
CA GLY A 457 -8.38 36.01 -18.06
C GLY A 457 -7.48 36.38 -19.26
N ALA A 458 -7.62 35.73 -20.42
CA ALA A 458 -6.84 36.08 -21.61
C ALA A 458 -7.29 37.45 -22.12
N PRO A 459 -6.36 38.43 -22.32
CA PRO A 459 -6.69 39.72 -22.86
C PRO A 459 -7.31 39.52 -24.27
N VAL A 460 -8.48 40.10 -24.50
CA VAL A 460 -9.04 40.22 -25.86
C VAL A 460 -8.04 41.01 -26.67
N LEU A 461 -7.38 40.34 -27.62
CA LEU A 461 -6.51 41.06 -28.56
C LEU A 461 -7.40 42.08 -29.29
N PRO A 462 -6.96 43.35 -29.41
CA PRO A 462 -7.73 44.32 -30.18
C PRO A 462 -7.89 43.79 -31.61
N GLU A 463 -9.10 43.80 -32.10
CA GLU A 463 -9.38 43.54 -33.52
C GLU A 463 -8.72 44.68 -34.33
N ASP A 464 -7.72 44.35 -35.18
CA ASP A 464 -7.11 45.29 -36.15
C ASP A 464 -8.07 45.60 -37.29
#